data_ba4c7daf2e03faad036063918ee7955f
#
_entry.id   ba4c7daf2e03faad036063918ee7955f
#
_cell.length_a   1.000
_cell.length_b   1.000
_cell.length_c   1.000
_cell.angle_alpha   90.00
_cell.angle_beta   90.00
_cell.angle_gamma   90.00
#
_symmetry.space_group_name_H-M   'P 1'
#
loop_
_entity.id
_entity.type
_entity.pdbx_description
1 polymer ?
#
loop_
_entity_poly.entity_id
_entity_poly.type
_entity_poly.pdbx_seq_one_letter_code
_entity_poly.pdbx_strand_id
1 'polypeptide(L)'
;MLQINQRLYGVTMYLLDTDTIIFSLKGNAAVQKNLLFHINDPIKTCVITLMELYYGAYKSQKVTGNLAKIKTLEQSLEIITVGVESVEIFGMLKSQLEKTGSRLDDFDLIIAACALVHNLTLVTNNEKHFQRIEGLKLANWTCYPEA
;
A
#
# COMPACT_ATOMS: atom_id res chain seq x y z
N MET A 1 -23.78 -10.45 13.91
CA MET A 1 -23.36 -9.23 13.20
C MET A 1 -22.54 -8.28 14.09
N LEU A 2 -23.00 -7.95 15.28
CA LEU A 2 -22.25 -7.09 16.22
C LEU A 2 -20.91 -7.67 16.67
N GLN A 3 -20.81 -8.99 16.85
CA GLN A 3 -19.57 -9.66 17.25
C GLN A 3 -18.52 -9.72 16.13
N ILE A 4 -18.95 -9.77 14.87
CA ILE A 4 -18.04 -9.77 13.70
C ILE A 4 -17.44 -8.37 13.53
N ASN A 5 -18.23 -7.33 13.72
CA ASN A 5 -17.75 -5.95 13.65
C ASN A 5 -16.75 -5.62 14.75
N GLN A 6 -16.97 -6.11 15.98
CA GLN A 6 -16.01 -5.89 17.09
C GLN A 6 -14.67 -6.58 16.86
N ARG A 7 -14.65 -7.75 16.20
CA ARG A 7 -13.39 -8.41 15.81
C ARG A 7 -12.65 -7.64 14.72
N LEU A 8 -13.37 -7.01 13.79
CA LEU A 8 -12.76 -6.20 12.73
C LEU A 8 -12.20 -4.88 13.26
N TYR A 9 -12.78 -4.30 14.30
CA TYR A 9 -12.30 -3.06 14.92
C TYR A 9 -10.97 -3.20 15.67
N GLY A 10 -10.61 -4.42 16.11
CA GLY A 10 -9.37 -4.69 16.82
C GLY A 10 -8.21 -5.15 15.93
N VAL A 11 -8.45 -5.39 14.63
CA VAL A 11 -7.45 -5.92 13.69
C VAL A 11 -6.98 -4.81 12.77
N THR A 12 -5.67 -4.53 12.80
CA THR A 12 -5.05 -3.63 11.82
C THR A 12 -4.90 -4.37 10.50
N MET A 13 -5.40 -3.76 9.45
CA MET A 13 -5.24 -4.25 8.07
C MET A 13 -4.29 -3.33 7.33
N TYR A 14 -3.39 -3.90 6.56
CA TYR A 14 -2.31 -3.18 5.91
C TYR A 14 -2.47 -3.15 4.40
N LEU A 15 -2.14 -2.00 3.81
CA LEU A 15 -1.99 -1.82 2.37
C LEU A 15 -0.54 -1.46 2.08
N LEU A 16 0.17 -2.35 1.39
CA LEU A 16 1.56 -2.10 1.01
C LEU A 16 1.60 -1.21 -0.24
N ASP A 17 2.37 -0.12 -0.17
CA ASP A 17 2.63 0.70 -1.36
C ASP A 17 3.68 0.04 -2.27
N THR A 18 3.88 0.63 -3.44
CA THR A 18 4.78 0.08 -4.46
C THR A 18 6.22 -0.04 -3.97
N ASP A 19 6.73 0.98 -3.30
CA ASP A 19 8.12 0.98 -2.81
C ASP A 19 8.35 -0.08 -1.75
N THR A 20 7.39 -0.25 -0.83
CA THR A 20 7.47 -1.30 0.20
C THR A 20 7.53 -2.68 -0.42
N ILE A 21 6.72 -2.94 -1.45
CA ILE A 21 6.77 -4.22 -2.18
C ILE A 21 8.12 -4.40 -2.89
N ILE A 22 8.63 -3.36 -3.52
CA ILE A 22 9.95 -3.41 -4.18
C ILE A 22 11.03 -3.75 -3.15
N PHE A 23 11.03 -3.11 -1.97
CA PHE A 23 11.95 -3.45 -0.89
C PHE A 23 11.82 -4.92 -0.47
N SER A 24 10.60 -5.43 -0.37
CA SER A 24 10.35 -6.84 -0.06
C SER A 24 10.95 -7.77 -1.12
N LEU A 25 10.72 -7.48 -2.39
CA LEU A 25 11.22 -8.28 -3.51
C LEU A 25 12.74 -8.26 -3.61
N LYS A 26 13.38 -7.18 -3.15
CA LYS A 26 14.85 -7.05 -3.07
C LYS A 26 15.45 -7.65 -1.79
N GLY A 27 14.62 -8.19 -0.90
CA GLY A 27 15.08 -8.84 0.32
C GLY A 27 15.46 -7.88 1.45
N ASN A 28 14.89 -6.67 1.50
CA ASN A 28 15.13 -5.74 2.61
C ASN A 28 14.80 -6.42 3.95
N ALA A 29 15.80 -6.48 4.85
CA ALA A 29 15.69 -7.24 6.09
C ALA A 29 14.59 -6.74 7.02
N ALA A 30 14.43 -5.43 7.16
CA ALA A 30 13.40 -4.84 8.02
C ALA A 30 12.00 -5.13 7.48
N VAL A 31 11.79 -5.00 6.17
CA VAL A 31 10.51 -5.33 5.53
C VAL A 31 10.18 -6.80 5.70
N GLN A 32 11.15 -7.70 5.50
CA GLN A 32 10.94 -9.13 5.69
C GLN A 32 10.57 -9.47 7.14
N LYS A 33 11.21 -8.84 8.12
CA LYS A 33 10.87 -9.02 9.54
C LYS A 33 9.46 -8.51 9.86
N ASN A 34 9.06 -7.38 9.29
CA ASN A 34 7.71 -6.86 9.48
C ASN A 34 6.67 -7.80 8.86
N LEU A 35 6.93 -8.35 7.69
CA LEU A 35 6.03 -9.32 7.06
C LEU A 35 5.83 -10.56 7.95
N LEU A 36 6.90 -11.05 8.56
CA LEU A 36 6.80 -12.17 9.52
C LEU A 36 6.08 -11.77 10.80
N PHE A 37 6.38 -10.59 11.34
CA PHE A 37 5.75 -10.09 12.56
C PHE A 37 4.23 -9.93 12.38
N HIS A 38 3.80 -9.49 11.20
CA HIS A 38 2.39 -9.26 10.86
C HIS A 38 1.75 -10.41 10.07
N ILE A 39 2.32 -11.62 10.14
CA ILE A 39 1.88 -12.74 9.31
C ILE A 39 0.41 -13.12 9.51
N ASN A 40 -0.14 -12.84 10.69
CA ASN A 40 -1.54 -13.14 11.02
C ASN A 40 -2.47 -11.95 10.76
N ASP A 41 -1.95 -10.81 10.34
CA ASP A 41 -2.73 -9.64 9.98
C ASP A 41 -3.08 -9.65 8.51
N PRO A 42 -4.24 -9.11 8.10
CA PRO A 42 -4.55 -8.94 6.68
C PRO A 42 -3.57 -7.97 6.02
N ILE A 43 -2.86 -8.44 5.01
CA ILE A 43 -1.91 -7.65 4.23
C ILE A 43 -2.36 -7.67 2.78
N LYS A 44 -2.58 -6.48 2.23
CA LYS A 44 -3.12 -6.28 0.88
C LYS A 44 -2.24 -5.34 0.08
N THR A 45 -2.43 -5.33 -1.22
CA THR A 45 -1.89 -4.29 -2.10
C THR A 45 -2.96 -3.84 -3.09
N CYS A 46 -2.70 -2.76 -3.80
CA CYS A 46 -3.65 -2.17 -4.74
C CYS A 46 -3.29 -2.58 -6.18
N VAL A 47 -4.29 -2.70 -7.03
CA VAL A 47 -4.10 -2.95 -8.47
C VAL A 47 -3.18 -1.89 -9.11
N ILE A 48 -3.19 -0.67 -8.60
CA ILE A 48 -2.29 0.41 -9.08
C ILE A 48 -0.83 0.04 -8.81
N THR A 49 -0.53 -0.53 -7.65
CA THR A 49 0.81 -1.03 -7.34
C THR A 49 1.24 -2.11 -8.33
N LEU A 50 0.34 -3.03 -8.68
CA LEU A 50 0.64 -4.04 -9.71
C LEU A 50 0.96 -3.40 -11.05
N MET A 51 0.24 -2.36 -11.46
CA MET A 51 0.53 -1.64 -12.71
C MET A 51 1.96 -1.09 -12.71
N GLU A 52 2.38 -0.47 -11.61
CA GLU A 52 3.73 0.06 -11.46
C GLU A 52 4.79 -1.05 -11.46
N LEU A 53 4.52 -2.16 -10.78
CA LEU A 53 5.42 -3.30 -10.74
C LEU A 53 5.61 -3.95 -12.12
N TYR A 54 4.52 -4.14 -12.86
CA TYR A 54 4.60 -4.69 -14.22
C TYR A 54 5.35 -3.75 -15.17
N TYR A 55 5.06 -2.45 -15.09
CA TYR A 55 5.83 -1.47 -15.86
C TYR A 55 7.32 -1.56 -15.55
N GLY A 56 7.68 -1.59 -14.26
CA GLY A 56 9.09 -1.71 -13.85
C GLY A 56 9.74 -3.01 -14.33
N ALA A 57 9.02 -4.12 -14.30
CA ALA A 57 9.52 -5.41 -14.76
C ALA A 57 9.81 -5.40 -16.27
N TYR A 58 8.89 -4.91 -17.08
CA TYR A 58 9.09 -4.82 -18.54
C TYR A 58 10.22 -3.87 -18.94
N LYS A 59 10.45 -2.83 -18.14
CA LYS A 59 11.53 -1.87 -18.36
C LYS A 59 12.89 -2.39 -17.88
N SER A 60 12.93 -3.42 -17.07
CA SER A 60 14.15 -3.95 -16.46
C SER A 60 14.98 -4.79 -17.44
N GLN A 61 16.24 -5.08 -17.04
CA GLN A 61 17.12 -5.97 -17.79
C GLN A 61 16.78 -7.45 -17.55
N LYS A 62 16.08 -7.80 -16.46
CA LYS A 62 15.70 -9.17 -16.08
C LYS A 62 14.19 -9.35 -16.14
N VAL A 63 13.61 -9.11 -17.31
CA VAL A 63 12.15 -9.10 -17.51
C VAL A 63 11.50 -10.41 -17.04
N THR A 64 11.95 -11.54 -17.53
CA THR A 64 11.35 -12.85 -17.21
C THR A 64 11.39 -13.15 -15.72
N GLY A 65 12.54 -12.93 -15.08
CA GLY A 65 12.70 -13.15 -13.64
C GLY A 65 11.83 -12.22 -12.81
N ASN A 66 11.76 -10.95 -13.17
CA ASN A 66 10.96 -9.97 -12.44
C ASN A 66 9.45 -10.22 -12.61
N LEU A 67 9.00 -10.61 -13.79
CA LEU A 67 7.61 -11.01 -14.02
C LEU A 67 7.23 -12.23 -13.16
N ALA A 68 8.12 -13.21 -13.05
CA ALA A 68 7.87 -14.38 -12.22
C ALA A 68 7.70 -14.02 -10.75
N LYS A 69 8.52 -13.10 -10.25
CA LYS A 69 8.39 -12.58 -8.85
C LYS A 69 7.06 -11.89 -8.62
N ILE A 70 6.61 -11.06 -9.56
CA ILE A 70 5.34 -10.35 -9.45
C ILE A 70 4.18 -11.34 -9.45
N LYS A 71 4.20 -12.34 -10.31
CA LYS A 71 3.14 -13.37 -10.35
C LYS A 71 3.06 -14.17 -9.06
N THR A 72 4.19 -14.48 -8.45
CA THR A 72 4.23 -15.12 -7.13
C THR A 72 3.61 -14.22 -6.06
N LEU A 73 3.91 -12.94 -6.09
CA LEU A 73 3.34 -11.96 -5.19
C LEU A 73 1.81 -11.88 -5.33
N GLU A 74 1.30 -11.85 -6.56
CA GLU A 74 -0.15 -11.81 -6.81
C GLU A 74 -0.89 -12.99 -6.18
N GLN A 75 -0.25 -14.14 -6.08
CA GLN A 75 -0.82 -15.35 -5.49
C GLN A 75 -0.82 -15.30 -3.96
N SER A 76 0.05 -14.49 -3.35
CA SER A 76 0.26 -14.46 -1.91
C SER A 76 -0.42 -13.27 -1.21
N LEU A 77 -0.83 -12.25 -1.94
CA LEU A 77 -1.49 -11.07 -1.39
C LEU A 77 -2.87 -10.88 -1.98
N GLU A 78 -3.79 -10.34 -1.17
CA GLU A 78 -5.06 -9.85 -1.69
C GLU A 78 -4.82 -8.55 -2.46
N ILE A 79 -5.33 -8.50 -3.69
CA ILE A 79 -5.21 -7.33 -4.56
C ILE A 79 -6.54 -6.59 -4.54
N ILE A 80 -6.55 -5.37 -4.02
CA ILE A 80 -7.76 -4.55 -4.03
C ILE A 80 -7.84 -3.74 -5.31
N THR A 81 -9.05 -3.57 -5.81
CA THR A 81 -9.33 -2.76 -7.00
C THR A 81 -9.73 -1.35 -6.62
N VAL A 82 -9.70 -0.42 -7.58
CA VAL A 82 -10.14 0.96 -7.39
C VAL A 82 -11.63 1.03 -7.68
N GLY A 83 -12.44 1.18 -6.64
CA GLY A 83 -13.88 1.33 -6.74
C GLY A 83 -14.32 2.78 -6.87
N VAL A 84 -15.61 2.97 -7.09
CA VAL A 84 -16.21 4.32 -7.28
C VAL A 84 -15.97 5.22 -6.07
N GLU A 85 -16.02 4.67 -4.86
CA GLU A 85 -15.77 5.41 -3.61
C GLU A 85 -14.35 5.97 -3.55
N SER A 86 -13.37 5.23 -4.07
CA SER A 86 -11.97 5.68 -4.14
C SER A 86 -11.79 6.80 -5.16
N VAL A 87 -12.53 6.77 -6.25
CA VAL A 87 -12.47 7.78 -7.31
C VAL A 87 -12.88 9.16 -6.78
N GLU A 88 -13.97 9.22 -6.01
CA GLU A 88 -14.43 10.47 -5.40
C GLU A 88 -13.42 11.01 -4.37
N ILE A 89 -12.92 10.14 -3.51
CA ILE A 89 -11.90 10.51 -2.50
C ILE A 89 -10.63 11.03 -3.19
N PHE A 90 -10.19 10.38 -4.26
CA PHE A 90 -9.05 10.85 -5.06
C PHE A 90 -9.24 12.30 -5.52
N GLY A 91 -10.38 12.62 -6.10
CA GLY A 91 -10.67 13.99 -6.57
C GLY A 91 -10.64 15.01 -5.45
N MET A 92 -11.23 14.69 -4.31
CA MET A 92 -11.23 15.53 -3.13
C MET A 92 -9.80 15.77 -2.61
N LEU A 93 -9.03 14.72 -2.44
CA LEU A 93 -7.65 14.79 -1.94
C LEU A 93 -6.76 15.62 -2.86
N LYS A 94 -6.83 15.37 -4.16
CA LYS A 94 -6.03 16.10 -5.15
C LYS A 94 -6.33 17.60 -5.09
N SER A 95 -7.61 17.96 -5.05
CA SER A 95 -8.04 19.35 -4.94
C SER A 95 -7.50 20.02 -3.67
N GLN A 96 -7.62 19.35 -2.52
CA GLN A 96 -7.16 19.89 -1.24
C GLN A 96 -5.65 20.07 -1.20
N LEU A 97 -4.88 19.09 -1.69
CA LEU A 97 -3.42 19.15 -1.69
C LEU A 97 -2.88 20.23 -2.64
N GLU A 98 -3.50 20.40 -3.79
CA GLU A 98 -3.12 21.48 -4.71
C GLU A 98 -3.35 22.87 -4.10
N LYS A 99 -4.44 23.08 -3.36
CA LYS A 99 -4.73 24.33 -2.67
C LYS A 99 -3.68 24.68 -1.61
N THR A 100 -3.07 23.68 -0.98
CA THR A 100 -2.02 23.88 0.04
C THR A 100 -0.61 23.84 -0.54
N GLY A 101 -0.45 23.68 -1.86
CA GLY A 101 0.85 23.57 -2.52
C GLY A 101 1.56 22.24 -2.25
N SER A 102 0.84 21.23 -1.79
CA SER A 102 1.40 19.94 -1.35
C SER A 102 1.01 18.84 -2.33
N ARG A 103 1.60 18.82 -3.51
CA ARG A 103 1.26 17.83 -4.53
C ARG A 103 1.82 16.45 -4.19
N LEU A 104 1.03 15.41 -4.53
CA LEU A 104 1.44 14.02 -4.61
C LEU A 104 1.24 13.52 -6.03
N ASP A 105 2.01 12.49 -6.40
CA ASP A 105 1.80 11.74 -7.65
C ASP A 105 0.38 11.15 -7.66
N ASP A 106 -0.26 11.12 -8.82
CA ASP A 106 -1.62 10.60 -8.96
C ASP A 106 -1.74 9.15 -8.54
N PHE A 107 -0.75 8.30 -8.82
CA PHE A 107 -0.77 6.91 -8.38
C PHE A 107 -0.72 6.80 -6.86
N ASP A 108 0.13 7.59 -6.20
CA ASP A 108 0.18 7.64 -4.74
C ASP A 108 -1.15 8.12 -4.15
N LEU A 109 -1.78 9.11 -4.78
CA LEU A 109 -3.11 9.58 -4.36
C LEU A 109 -4.19 8.52 -4.49
N ILE A 110 -4.18 7.73 -5.56
CA ILE A 110 -5.13 6.64 -5.74
C ILE A 110 -4.93 5.57 -4.66
N ILE A 111 -3.69 5.20 -4.39
CA ILE A 111 -3.34 4.23 -3.35
C ILE A 111 -3.81 4.74 -1.98
N ALA A 112 -3.56 6.01 -1.66
CA ALA A 112 -4.03 6.62 -0.42
C ALA A 112 -5.55 6.64 -0.32
N ALA A 113 -6.25 6.96 -1.41
CA ALA A 113 -7.71 6.92 -1.47
C ALA A 113 -8.25 5.51 -1.19
N CYS A 114 -7.63 4.49 -1.75
CA CYS A 114 -7.98 3.09 -1.47
C CYS A 114 -7.79 2.73 0.01
N ALA A 115 -6.68 3.18 0.60
CA ALA A 115 -6.42 2.94 2.02
C ALA A 115 -7.48 3.58 2.91
N LEU A 116 -7.89 4.81 2.60
CA LEU A 116 -8.94 5.52 3.36
C LEU A 116 -10.29 4.82 3.24
N VAL A 117 -10.69 4.47 2.02
CA VAL A 117 -11.99 3.83 1.75
C VAL A 117 -12.12 2.49 2.46
N HIS A 118 -11.06 1.69 2.46
CA HIS A 118 -11.05 0.36 3.05
C HIS A 118 -10.57 0.34 4.51
N ASN A 119 -10.32 1.51 5.10
CA ASN A 119 -9.80 1.65 6.48
C ASN A 119 -8.52 0.83 6.70
N LEU A 120 -7.59 0.94 5.77
CA LEU A 120 -6.30 0.24 5.83
C LEU A 120 -5.20 1.19 6.30
N THR A 121 -4.23 0.64 7.03
CA THR A 121 -2.98 1.35 7.32
C THR A 121 -2.08 1.25 6.09
N LEU A 122 -1.70 2.39 5.52
CA LEU A 122 -0.79 2.44 4.38
C LEU A 122 0.64 2.24 4.87
N VAL A 123 1.27 1.19 4.37
CA VAL A 123 2.68 0.89 4.65
C VAL A 123 3.53 1.54 3.57
N THR A 124 4.28 2.56 3.94
CA THR A 124 5.06 3.37 3.02
C THR A 124 6.37 3.84 3.64
N ASN A 125 7.40 3.99 2.82
CA ASN A 125 8.64 4.66 3.21
C ASN A 125 8.55 6.19 3.01
N ASN A 126 7.50 6.67 2.37
CA ASN A 126 7.27 8.09 2.05
C ASN A 126 6.32 8.78 3.04
N GLU A 127 6.51 8.54 4.34
CA GLU A 127 5.61 9.07 5.37
C GLU A 127 5.44 10.58 5.28
N LYS A 128 6.50 11.32 4.97
CA LYS A 128 6.46 12.80 4.86
C LYS A 128 5.46 13.28 3.81
N HIS A 129 5.31 12.54 2.72
CA HIS A 129 4.37 12.89 1.65
C HIS A 129 2.93 12.56 2.06
N PHE A 130 2.72 11.39 2.63
CA PHE A 130 1.38 10.90 2.97
C PHE A 130 0.82 11.47 4.27
N GLN A 131 1.65 11.94 5.20
CA GLN A 131 1.18 12.53 6.47
C GLN A 131 0.33 13.79 6.28
N ARG A 132 0.38 14.40 5.10
CA ARG A 132 -0.45 15.55 4.73
C ARG A 132 -1.91 15.19 4.51
N ILE A 133 -2.21 13.90 4.38
CA ILE A 133 -3.57 13.40 4.16
C ILE A 133 -4.20 13.11 5.51
N GLU A 134 -5.20 13.92 5.86
CA GLU A 134 -5.91 13.77 7.12
C GLU A 134 -6.65 12.43 7.18
N GLY A 135 -6.54 11.76 8.32
CA GLY A 135 -7.23 10.49 8.57
C GLY A 135 -6.52 9.26 8.01
N LEU A 136 -5.45 9.43 7.23
CA LEU A 136 -4.68 8.30 6.71
C LEU A 136 -3.74 7.76 7.78
N LYS A 137 -3.90 6.47 8.10
CA LYS A 137 -3.00 5.76 9.01
C LYS A 137 -1.79 5.28 8.25
N LEU A 138 -0.59 5.51 8.81
CA LEU A 138 0.69 5.17 8.17
C LEU A 138 1.50 4.22 9.02
N ALA A 139 2.27 3.37 8.37
CA ALA A 139 3.33 2.56 8.98
C ALA A 139 4.53 2.52 8.03
N ASN A 140 5.72 2.35 8.57
CA ASN A 140 6.94 2.24 7.79
C ASN A 140 7.66 0.94 8.16
N TRP A 141 7.64 -0.03 7.26
CA TRP A 141 8.27 -1.34 7.47
C TRP A 141 9.73 -1.41 7.05
N THR A 142 10.31 -0.29 6.60
CA THR A 142 11.77 -0.18 6.49
C THR A 142 12.43 0.02 7.85
N CYS A 143 11.63 0.29 8.88
CA CYS A 143 12.05 0.26 10.28
C CYS A 143 11.70 -1.11 10.87
N TYR A 144 12.58 -1.66 11.72
CA TYR A 144 12.32 -2.94 12.37
C TYR A 144 11.09 -2.86 13.27
N PRO A 145 10.29 -3.95 13.38
CA PRO A 145 9.13 -3.94 14.26
C PRO A 145 9.57 -3.80 15.72
N GLU A 146 8.80 -3.02 16.48
CA GLU A 146 9.00 -2.92 17.92
C GLU A 146 8.57 -4.25 18.59
N ALA A 147 9.36 -4.68 19.54
CA ALA A 147 9.13 -5.93 20.27
C ALA A 147 7.92 -5.83 21.22
#